data_6fcaf1fc0eea8c4e19f6036eb8b00a85
#
_entry.id   6fcaf1fc0eea8c4e19f6036eb8b00a85
#
_cell.length_a   1.000
_cell.length_b   1.000
_cell.length_c   1.000
_cell.angle_alpha   90.00
_cell.angle_beta   90.00
_cell.angle_gamma   90.00
#
_symmetry.space_group_name_H-M   'P 1'
#
loop_
_entity.id
_entity.type
_entity.pdbx_description
1 polymer ?
#
loop_
_entity_poly.entity_id
_entity_poly.type
_entity_poly.pdbx_seq_one_letter_code
_entity_poly.pdbx_strand_id
1 'polypeptide(L)'
;AQLNGQLTDGPAWLQALFDPQPQLQELATSVSNTLIEAPPLSLSEGGLIHDGVDPLLDGLRNQLDDQDAWLAQQEQQERQISGISTLRLQHHRTFGYFLAVSKAKAATVPDHWIRRQTLANEERFITPDLKEREGRIFQLRARACQREYELFVQLREQVGAMATSIREAARAVAGLDALTGLADVAATSNFCRPQLTNSRELTLTAARHPVVEQLLVET
;
A
#
# COMPACT_ATOMS: atom_id res chain seq x y z
N ALA A 1 20.76 -7.46 5.75
CA ALA A 1 21.45 -7.52 7.06
C ALA A 1 21.68 -8.97 7.54
N GLN A 2 20.75 -9.90 7.39
CA GLN A 2 20.88 -11.29 7.84
C GLN A 2 21.89 -12.13 7.01
N LEU A 3 22.04 -11.85 5.72
CA LEU A 3 23.00 -12.58 4.84
C LEU A 3 24.45 -12.21 5.08
N ASN A 4 24.75 -10.98 5.52
CA ASN A 4 26.13 -10.52 5.76
C ASN A 4 26.88 -11.32 6.84
N GLY A 5 26.20 -11.78 7.89
CA GLY A 5 26.82 -12.56 8.96
C GLY A 5 27.26 -13.96 8.54
N GLN A 6 26.72 -14.50 7.47
CA GLN A 6 27.02 -15.86 6.97
C GLN A 6 28.04 -15.89 5.81
N LEU A 7 28.37 -14.73 5.23
CA LEU A 7 29.26 -14.61 4.06
C LEU A 7 30.66 -14.11 4.38
N THR A 8 31.00 -13.94 5.65
CA THR A 8 32.32 -13.46 6.12
C THR A 8 33.48 -14.35 5.68
N ASP A 9 33.22 -15.65 5.47
CA ASP A 9 34.23 -16.62 5.01
C ASP A 9 34.15 -16.94 3.50
N GLY A 10 33.29 -16.21 2.75
CA GLY A 10 33.13 -16.39 1.32
C GLY A 10 34.25 -15.76 0.49
N PRO A 11 34.35 -16.10 -0.82
CA PRO A 11 35.32 -15.47 -1.73
C PRO A 11 35.14 -13.95 -1.76
N ALA A 12 36.25 -13.22 -1.94
CA ALA A 12 36.28 -11.75 -1.91
C ALA A 12 35.27 -11.08 -2.87
N TRP A 13 35.03 -11.69 -4.03
CA TRP A 13 34.03 -11.20 -4.99
C TRP A 13 32.58 -11.32 -4.46
N LEU A 14 32.31 -12.36 -3.68
CA LEU A 14 30.99 -12.56 -3.07
C LEU A 14 30.78 -11.55 -1.93
N GLN A 15 31.79 -11.29 -1.13
CA GLN A 15 31.75 -10.26 -0.09
C GLN A 15 31.50 -8.86 -0.67
N ALA A 16 32.16 -8.53 -1.80
CA ALA A 16 32.00 -7.25 -2.48
C ALA A 16 30.57 -7.05 -3.06
N LEU A 17 29.86 -8.14 -3.42
CA LEU A 17 28.46 -8.07 -3.88
C LEU A 17 27.49 -7.68 -2.75
N PHE A 18 27.85 -7.97 -1.51
CA PHE A 18 27.00 -7.76 -0.32
C PHE A 18 27.53 -6.69 0.61
N ASP A 19 28.38 -5.79 0.11
CA ASP A 19 28.79 -4.65 0.92
C ASP A 19 27.55 -3.86 1.36
N PRO A 20 27.26 -3.80 2.69
CA PRO A 20 26.08 -3.12 3.18
C PRO A 20 26.19 -1.63 2.85
N GLN A 21 25.27 -1.14 2.03
CA GLN A 21 25.14 0.29 1.79
C GLN A 21 24.25 0.86 2.89
N PRO A 22 24.80 1.56 3.92
CA PRO A 22 24.04 2.11 5.04
C PRO A 22 22.87 2.98 4.57
N GLN A 23 23.07 3.71 3.48
CA GLN A 23 22.09 4.58 2.86
C GLN A 23 20.84 3.82 2.35
N LEU A 24 20.98 2.59 1.85
CA LEU A 24 19.83 1.76 1.45
C LEU A 24 19.04 1.28 2.68
N GLN A 25 19.72 1.01 3.79
CA GLN A 25 19.05 0.64 5.03
C GLN A 25 18.27 1.82 5.61
N GLU A 26 18.84 3.02 5.59
CA GLU A 26 18.18 4.26 6.01
C GLU A 26 16.96 4.54 5.13
N LEU A 27 17.09 4.39 3.79
CA LEU A 27 15.98 4.55 2.87
C LEU A 27 14.87 3.53 3.15
N ALA A 28 15.19 2.26 3.35
CA ALA A 28 14.21 1.22 3.65
C ALA A 28 13.46 1.54 4.95
N THR A 29 14.17 2.00 5.98
CA THR A 29 13.58 2.44 7.24
C THR A 29 12.67 3.66 7.03
N SER A 30 13.11 4.64 6.23
CA SER A 30 12.29 5.82 5.89
C SER A 30 11.00 5.42 5.18
N VAL A 31 11.07 4.52 4.19
CA VAL A 31 9.88 4.02 3.48
C VAL A 31 8.92 3.31 4.43
N SER A 32 9.42 2.38 5.26
CA SER A 32 8.61 1.62 6.21
C SER A 32 7.98 2.48 7.30
N ASN A 33 8.65 3.56 7.73
CA ASN A 33 8.11 4.46 8.73
C ASN A 33 7.10 5.47 8.14
N THR A 34 7.16 5.71 6.83
CA THR A 34 6.29 6.69 6.16
C THR A 34 5.03 6.05 5.61
N LEU A 35 5.14 4.90 4.93
CA LEU A 35 4.01 4.23 4.29
C LEU A 35 3.43 3.13 5.17
N ILE A 36 2.10 3.03 5.21
CA ILE A 36 1.42 1.90 5.85
C ILE A 36 1.75 0.58 5.13
N GLU A 37 1.60 -0.54 5.81
CA GLU A 37 1.97 -1.87 5.31
C GLU A 37 1.17 -2.28 4.06
N ALA A 38 -0.11 -1.90 3.97
CA ALA A 38 -0.99 -2.18 2.84
C ALA A 38 -1.61 -0.88 2.31
N PRO A 39 -0.85 -0.08 1.54
CA PRO A 39 -1.34 1.19 1.02
C PRO A 39 -2.44 0.98 -0.05
N PRO A 40 -3.39 1.91 -0.18
CA PRO A 40 -4.43 1.85 -1.20
C PRO A 40 -3.83 1.89 -2.61
N LEU A 41 -4.53 1.30 -3.58
CA LEU A 41 -4.08 1.27 -4.97
C LEU A 41 -4.09 2.64 -5.65
N SER A 42 -4.93 3.57 -5.16
CA SER A 42 -5.06 4.91 -5.71
C SER A 42 -4.63 5.97 -4.69
N LEU A 43 -3.72 6.84 -5.11
CA LEU A 43 -3.28 8.00 -4.30
C LEU A 43 -4.41 8.99 -4.01
N SER A 44 -5.50 8.96 -4.80
CA SER A 44 -6.66 9.84 -4.60
C SER A 44 -7.58 9.40 -3.45
N GLU A 45 -7.41 8.20 -2.94
CA GLU A 45 -8.22 7.68 -1.83
C GLU A 45 -7.71 8.17 -0.47
N GLY A 46 -6.44 8.56 -0.39
CA GLY A 46 -5.76 8.88 0.87
C GLY A 46 -5.48 7.66 1.73
N GLY A 47 -4.95 7.89 2.93
CA GLY A 47 -4.70 6.81 3.89
C GLY A 47 -3.45 5.97 3.59
N LEU A 48 -2.47 6.52 2.87
CA LEU A 48 -1.22 5.82 2.54
C LEU A 48 -0.07 6.12 3.51
N ILE A 49 -0.16 7.21 4.27
CA ILE A 49 0.90 7.68 5.17
C ILE A 49 0.54 7.31 6.62
N HIS A 50 1.52 6.82 7.38
CA HIS A 50 1.35 6.55 8.81
C HIS A 50 0.98 7.81 9.59
N ASP A 51 0.22 7.64 10.68
CA ASP A 51 0.01 8.69 11.66
C ASP A 51 1.33 9.04 12.36
N GLY A 52 1.49 10.31 12.72
CA GLY A 52 2.70 10.82 13.37
C GLY A 52 3.85 11.15 12.41
N VAL A 53 3.71 10.93 11.11
CA VAL A 53 4.74 11.28 10.10
C VAL A 53 4.77 12.77 9.82
N ASP A 54 3.60 13.40 9.73
CA ASP A 54 3.47 14.82 9.39
C ASP A 54 2.41 15.50 10.26
N PRO A 55 2.79 16.47 11.10
CA PRO A 55 1.85 17.14 12.02
C PRO A 55 0.70 17.87 11.31
N LEU A 56 0.92 18.34 10.07
CA LEU A 56 -0.13 19.00 9.29
C LEU A 56 -1.18 17.99 8.83
N LEU A 57 -0.74 16.82 8.36
CA LEU A 57 -1.63 15.74 7.96
C LEU A 57 -2.43 15.22 9.16
N ASP A 58 -1.77 15.00 10.29
CA ASP A 58 -2.43 14.56 11.53
C ASP A 58 -3.47 15.57 12.00
N GLY A 59 -3.15 16.86 11.91
CA GLY A 59 -4.11 17.93 12.22
C GLY A 59 -5.33 17.93 11.31
N LEU A 60 -5.16 17.62 10.01
CA LEU A 60 -6.27 17.49 9.07
C LEU A 60 -7.14 16.25 9.34
N ARG A 61 -6.51 15.13 9.70
CA ARG A 61 -7.21 13.89 10.08
C ARG A 61 -8.02 14.08 11.36
N ASN A 62 -7.45 14.67 12.40
CA ASN A 62 -8.16 14.99 13.63
C ASN A 62 -9.37 15.89 13.36
N GLN A 63 -9.23 16.90 12.49
CA GLN A 63 -10.38 17.72 12.11
C GLN A 63 -11.46 16.93 11.34
N LEU A 64 -11.09 15.90 10.56
CA LEU A 64 -12.05 15.02 9.90
C LEU A 64 -12.77 14.13 10.92
N ASP A 65 -12.06 13.57 11.88
CA ASP A 65 -12.64 12.78 12.97
C ASP A 65 -13.65 13.60 13.79
N ASP A 66 -13.34 14.89 14.07
CA ASP A 66 -14.27 15.82 14.70
C ASP A 66 -15.54 16.05 13.86
N GLN A 67 -15.42 16.07 12.51
CA GLN A 67 -16.60 16.16 11.64
C GLN A 67 -17.44 14.89 11.66
N ASP A 68 -16.81 13.71 11.69
CA ASP A 68 -17.52 12.44 11.76
C ASP A 68 -18.25 12.27 13.10
N ALA A 69 -17.65 12.71 14.22
CA ALA A 69 -18.29 12.80 15.52
C ALA A 69 -19.50 13.75 15.49
N TRP A 70 -19.35 14.93 14.86
CA TRP A 70 -20.45 15.87 14.68
C TRP A 70 -21.59 15.28 13.86
N LEU A 71 -21.30 14.57 12.75
CA LEU A 71 -22.32 13.93 11.92
C LEU A 71 -23.13 12.89 12.71
N ALA A 72 -22.46 12.09 13.54
CA ALA A 72 -23.13 11.12 14.42
C ALA A 72 -24.04 11.81 15.44
N GLN A 73 -23.59 12.90 16.05
CA GLN A 73 -24.35 13.71 16.98
C GLN A 73 -25.56 14.37 16.27
N GLN A 74 -25.36 14.90 15.09
CA GLN A 74 -26.43 15.50 14.27
C GLN A 74 -27.53 14.49 13.93
N GLU A 75 -27.17 13.27 13.54
CA GLU A 75 -28.15 12.21 13.31
C GLU A 75 -29.02 11.97 14.55
N GLN A 76 -28.39 11.88 15.71
CA GLN A 76 -29.12 11.66 16.98
C GLN A 76 -30.01 12.84 17.33
N GLN A 77 -29.53 14.07 17.16
CA GLN A 77 -30.28 15.29 17.41
C GLN A 77 -31.51 15.40 16.49
N GLU A 78 -31.34 15.18 15.21
CA GLU A 78 -32.43 15.22 14.22
C GLU A 78 -33.48 14.11 14.47
N ARG A 79 -33.07 12.94 14.95
CA ARG A 79 -34.01 11.89 15.42
C ARG A 79 -34.85 12.37 16.59
N GLN A 80 -34.25 13.07 17.55
CA GLN A 80 -34.98 13.61 18.71
C GLN A 80 -35.95 14.72 18.31
N ILE A 81 -35.52 15.66 17.47
CA ILE A 81 -36.34 16.80 17.03
C ILE A 81 -37.53 16.33 16.19
N SER A 82 -37.27 15.42 15.23
CA SER A 82 -38.33 14.93 14.34
C SER A 82 -39.23 13.85 14.94
N GLY A 83 -38.82 13.19 16.02
CA GLY A 83 -39.45 12.00 16.57
C GLY A 83 -39.39 10.76 15.66
N ILE A 84 -38.54 10.78 14.63
CA ILE A 84 -38.43 9.70 13.66
C ILE A 84 -37.25 8.80 14.04
N SER A 85 -37.50 7.72 14.77
CA SER A 85 -36.46 6.78 15.25
C SER A 85 -35.74 6.05 14.15
N THR A 86 -36.36 5.90 12.97
CA THR A 86 -35.79 5.20 11.80
C THR A 86 -34.98 6.10 10.87
N LEU A 87 -34.87 7.40 11.19
CA LEU A 87 -34.04 8.36 10.45
C LEU A 87 -32.57 7.89 10.45
N ARG A 88 -31.92 8.04 9.30
CA ARG A 88 -30.48 7.80 9.15
C ARG A 88 -29.82 8.93 8.39
N LEU A 89 -28.68 9.39 8.87
CA LEU A 89 -27.80 10.26 8.13
C LEU A 89 -26.91 9.37 7.25
N GLN A 90 -26.95 9.59 5.95
CA GLN A 90 -26.21 8.79 4.97
C GLN A 90 -25.43 9.69 4.03
N HIS A 91 -24.41 9.12 3.42
CA HIS A 91 -23.61 9.76 2.38
C HIS A 91 -23.75 9.02 1.05
N HIS A 92 -23.95 9.78 -0.03
CA HIS A 92 -23.94 9.25 -1.38
C HIS A 92 -22.92 10.00 -2.24
N ARG A 93 -22.14 9.28 -3.02
CA ARG A 93 -21.04 9.85 -3.82
C ARG A 93 -21.46 11.06 -4.68
N THR A 94 -22.66 11.02 -5.24
CA THR A 94 -23.18 12.08 -6.13
C THR A 94 -23.98 13.15 -5.40
N PHE A 95 -24.71 12.77 -4.32
CA PHE A 95 -25.67 13.65 -3.65
C PHE A 95 -25.17 14.18 -2.31
N GLY A 96 -24.00 13.75 -1.85
CA GLY A 96 -23.42 14.14 -0.56
C GLY A 96 -24.16 13.56 0.64
N TYR A 97 -24.14 14.28 1.75
CA TYR A 97 -24.83 13.89 2.99
C TYR A 97 -26.33 14.22 2.94
N PHE A 98 -27.16 13.31 3.44
CA PHE A 98 -28.61 13.50 3.53
C PHE A 98 -29.23 12.69 4.68
N LEU A 99 -30.36 13.15 5.13
CA LEU A 99 -31.24 12.47 6.06
C LEU A 99 -32.23 11.60 5.29
N ALA A 100 -32.13 10.29 5.47
CA ALA A 100 -33.05 9.33 4.86
C ALA A 100 -34.22 9.05 5.79
N VAL A 101 -35.46 9.24 5.30
CA VAL A 101 -36.70 9.02 6.03
C VAL A 101 -37.64 8.16 5.20
N SER A 102 -38.33 7.21 5.82
CA SER A 102 -39.34 6.41 5.14
C SER A 102 -40.47 7.30 4.63
N LYS A 103 -41.03 6.97 3.47
CA LYS A 103 -42.11 7.75 2.82
C LYS A 103 -43.32 7.98 3.74
N ALA A 104 -43.63 7.01 4.60
CA ALA A 104 -44.71 7.09 5.54
C ALA A 104 -44.52 8.20 6.62
N LYS A 105 -43.25 8.54 6.91
CA LYS A 105 -42.92 9.58 7.91
C LYS A 105 -42.49 10.91 7.26
N ALA A 106 -42.43 10.99 5.95
CA ALA A 106 -41.99 12.19 5.24
C ALA A 106 -42.90 13.41 5.42
N ALA A 107 -44.19 13.20 5.80
CA ALA A 107 -45.11 14.27 6.09
C ALA A 107 -44.92 14.90 7.51
N THR A 108 -44.15 14.25 8.39
CA THR A 108 -43.93 14.68 9.77
C THR A 108 -42.54 15.30 9.99
N VAL A 109 -41.79 15.55 8.93
CA VAL A 109 -40.48 16.16 9.02
C VAL A 109 -40.56 17.64 9.40
N PRO A 110 -39.55 18.19 10.10
CA PRO A 110 -39.49 19.60 10.40
C PRO A 110 -39.46 20.50 9.16
N ASP A 111 -40.07 21.69 9.23
CA ASP A 111 -40.19 22.62 8.09
C ASP A 111 -38.85 23.15 7.58
N HIS A 112 -37.79 23.14 8.41
CA HIS A 112 -36.47 23.60 8.02
C HIS A 112 -35.67 22.58 7.19
N TRP A 113 -36.18 21.35 7.06
CA TRP A 113 -35.57 20.36 6.19
C TRP A 113 -35.90 20.61 4.73
N ILE A 114 -34.89 20.62 3.90
CA ILE A 114 -35.02 20.81 2.44
C ILE A 114 -35.07 19.46 1.78
N ARG A 115 -36.18 19.16 1.10
CA ARG A 115 -36.32 17.92 0.32
C ARG A 115 -35.37 17.92 -0.86
N ARG A 116 -34.56 16.88 -0.96
CA ARG A 116 -33.51 16.71 -1.99
C ARG A 116 -33.96 15.73 -3.09
N GLN A 117 -34.56 14.61 -2.68
CA GLN A 117 -34.96 13.53 -3.60
C GLN A 117 -36.08 12.68 -3.01
N THR A 118 -37.02 12.27 -3.86
CA THR A 118 -38.07 11.30 -3.53
C THR A 118 -37.77 9.99 -4.26
N LEU A 119 -37.66 8.90 -3.51
CA LEU A 119 -37.52 7.54 -4.02
C LEU A 119 -38.80 6.74 -3.78
N ALA A 120 -38.83 5.48 -4.24
CA ALA A 120 -40.02 4.63 -4.12
C ALA A 120 -40.43 4.43 -2.63
N ASN A 121 -39.46 4.18 -1.74
CA ASN A 121 -39.70 3.80 -0.35
C ASN A 121 -39.18 4.81 0.68
N GLU A 122 -38.36 5.78 0.28
CA GLU A 122 -37.74 6.78 1.15
C GLU A 122 -37.74 8.17 0.52
N GLU A 123 -37.66 9.16 1.36
CA GLU A 123 -37.40 10.54 0.97
C GLU A 123 -36.10 11.02 1.61
N ARG A 124 -35.35 11.85 0.89
CA ARG A 124 -34.05 12.37 1.26
C ARG A 124 -34.11 13.86 1.51
N PHE A 125 -33.65 14.26 2.65
CA PHE A 125 -33.67 15.65 3.09
C PHE A 125 -32.25 16.12 3.40
N ILE A 126 -32.04 17.43 3.39
CA ILE A 126 -30.82 18.08 3.85
C ILE A 126 -31.19 19.23 4.77
N THR A 127 -30.39 19.45 5.81
CA THR A 127 -30.48 20.65 6.63
C THR A 127 -29.47 21.71 6.16
N PRO A 128 -29.70 23.00 6.41
CA PRO A 128 -28.73 24.06 6.11
C PRO A 128 -27.36 23.78 6.75
N ASP A 129 -27.34 23.34 8.01
CA ASP A 129 -26.13 23.03 8.76
C ASP A 129 -25.36 21.86 8.14
N LEU A 130 -26.09 20.82 7.72
CA LEU A 130 -25.49 19.65 7.06
C LEU A 130 -24.85 20.05 5.71
N LYS A 131 -25.49 20.96 4.98
CA LYS A 131 -24.97 21.47 3.70
C LYS A 131 -23.68 22.29 3.87
N GLU A 132 -23.63 23.13 4.91
CA GLU A 132 -22.42 23.91 5.23
C GLU A 132 -21.27 23.00 5.63
N ARG A 133 -21.54 22.01 6.50
CA ARG A 133 -20.56 21.04 6.96
C ARG A 133 -20.02 20.15 5.85
N GLU A 134 -20.86 19.74 4.92
CA GLU A 134 -20.46 18.97 3.74
C GLU A 134 -19.32 19.64 2.98
N GLY A 135 -19.45 20.95 2.71
CA GLY A 135 -18.41 21.74 2.06
C GLY A 135 -17.09 21.72 2.83
N ARG A 136 -17.16 21.85 4.16
CA ARG A 136 -15.97 21.81 5.04
C ARG A 136 -15.31 20.41 5.03
N ILE A 137 -16.09 19.35 5.16
CA ILE A 137 -15.58 17.96 5.10
C ILE A 137 -14.89 17.69 3.77
N PHE A 138 -15.51 18.11 2.66
CA PHE A 138 -14.92 17.94 1.33
C PHE A 138 -13.56 18.67 1.20
N GLN A 139 -13.48 19.91 1.67
CA GLN A 139 -12.23 20.68 1.67
C GLN A 139 -11.14 20.03 2.54
N LEU A 140 -11.50 19.55 3.74
CA LEU A 140 -10.55 18.87 4.62
C LEU A 140 -10.01 17.59 4.00
N ARG A 141 -10.88 16.75 3.42
CA ARG A 141 -10.48 15.54 2.71
C ARG A 141 -9.56 15.84 1.53
N ALA A 142 -9.92 16.82 0.72
CA ALA A 142 -9.09 17.22 -0.42
C ALA A 142 -7.69 17.70 0.03
N ARG A 143 -7.62 18.47 1.11
CA ARG A 143 -6.35 18.94 1.68
C ARG A 143 -5.52 17.79 2.27
N ALA A 144 -6.15 16.86 2.97
CA ALA A 144 -5.48 15.68 3.51
C ALA A 144 -4.89 14.81 2.38
N CYS A 145 -5.69 14.48 1.35
CA CYS A 145 -5.21 13.72 0.19
C CYS A 145 -4.08 14.46 -0.55
N GLN A 146 -4.19 15.79 -0.71
CA GLN A 146 -3.13 16.59 -1.32
C GLN A 146 -1.84 16.53 -0.50
N ARG A 147 -1.93 16.63 0.83
CA ARG A 147 -0.76 16.54 1.72
C ARG A 147 -0.11 15.16 1.66
N GLU A 148 -0.89 14.10 1.68
CA GLU A 148 -0.38 12.74 1.50
C GLU A 148 0.33 12.54 0.16
N TYR A 149 -0.22 13.10 -0.92
CA TYR A 149 0.42 13.08 -2.22
C TYR A 149 1.77 13.80 -2.23
N GLU A 150 1.88 14.96 -1.57
CA GLU A 150 3.14 15.70 -1.44
C GLU A 150 4.21 14.88 -0.70
N LEU A 151 3.85 14.25 0.41
CA LEU A 151 4.73 13.38 1.18
C LEU A 151 5.17 12.15 0.37
N PHE A 152 4.24 11.55 -0.35
CA PHE A 152 4.54 10.43 -1.25
C PHE A 152 5.50 10.84 -2.38
N VAL A 153 5.31 12.02 -2.98
CA VAL A 153 6.23 12.54 -4.03
C VAL A 153 7.63 12.73 -3.46
N GLN A 154 7.78 13.31 -2.27
CA GLN A 154 9.07 13.47 -1.62
C GLN A 154 9.75 12.11 -1.38
N LEU A 155 9.02 11.13 -0.86
CA LEU A 155 9.54 9.79 -0.65
C LEU A 155 9.94 9.11 -1.97
N ARG A 156 9.14 9.23 -3.01
CA ARG A 156 9.43 8.72 -4.37
C ARG A 156 10.71 9.34 -4.94
N GLU A 157 10.93 10.63 -4.74
CA GLU A 157 12.15 11.32 -5.18
C GLU A 157 13.38 10.81 -4.43
N GLN A 158 13.29 10.57 -3.12
CA GLN A 158 14.37 9.95 -2.34
C GLN A 158 14.71 8.54 -2.87
N VAL A 159 13.70 7.71 -3.14
CA VAL A 159 13.88 6.38 -3.76
C VAL A 159 14.50 6.53 -5.16
N GLY A 160 14.04 7.49 -5.95
CA GLY A 160 14.56 7.77 -7.28
C GLY A 160 16.04 8.17 -7.27
N ALA A 161 16.46 8.97 -6.32
CA ALA A 161 17.86 9.36 -6.13
C ALA A 161 18.79 8.16 -5.83
N MET A 162 18.26 7.12 -5.19
CA MET A 162 18.98 5.88 -4.84
C MET A 162 18.82 4.76 -5.88
N ALA A 163 18.19 5.02 -7.04
CA ALA A 163 17.84 4.00 -8.02
C ALA A 163 19.04 3.19 -8.56
N THR A 164 20.22 3.78 -8.64
CA THR A 164 21.45 3.10 -9.06
C THR A 164 21.87 2.08 -8.02
N SER A 165 21.98 2.49 -6.76
CA SER A 165 22.36 1.62 -5.65
C SER A 165 21.36 0.48 -5.43
N ILE A 166 20.05 0.77 -5.57
CA ILE A 166 18.98 -0.25 -5.51
C ILE A 166 19.18 -1.29 -6.61
N ARG A 167 19.47 -0.86 -7.85
CA ARG A 167 19.70 -1.78 -8.97
C ARG A 167 20.97 -2.61 -8.80
N GLU A 168 22.02 -2.05 -8.24
CA GLU A 168 23.26 -2.77 -7.94
C GLU A 168 23.00 -3.85 -6.88
N ALA A 169 22.33 -3.51 -5.78
CA ALA A 169 21.94 -4.48 -4.77
C ALA A 169 21.04 -5.60 -5.34
N ALA A 170 20.06 -5.24 -6.18
CA ALA A 170 19.19 -6.21 -6.83
C ALA A 170 19.97 -7.16 -7.76
N ARG A 171 20.95 -6.66 -8.52
CA ARG A 171 21.81 -7.50 -9.36
C ARG A 171 22.67 -8.46 -8.53
N ALA A 172 23.18 -8.00 -7.38
CA ALA A 172 23.94 -8.85 -6.47
C ALA A 172 23.07 -10.00 -5.93
N VAL A 173 21.85 -9.70 -5.50
CA VAL A 173 20.90 -10.72 -5.02
C VAL A 173 20.52 -11.70 -6.15
N ALA A 174 20.22 -11.20 -7.35
CA ALA A 174 19.90 -12.04 -8.50
C ALA A 174 21.08 -12.95 -8.91
N GLY A 175 22.32 -12.43 -8.83
CA GLY A 175 23.51 -13.23 -9.09
C GLY A 175 23.68 -14.37 -8.06
N LEU A 176 23.44 -14.08 -6.77
CA LEU A 176 23.48 -15.09 -5.72
C LEU A 176 22.41 -16.16 -5.92
N ASP A 177 21.18 -15.75 -6.21
CA ASP A 177 20.05 -16.64 -6.47
C ASP A 177 20.35 -17.61 -7.62
N ALA A 178 20.84 -17.09 -8.75
CA ALA A 178 21.24 -17.90 -9.89
C ALA A 178 22.38 -18.89 -9.55
N LEU A 179 23.40 -18.45 -8.82
CA LEU A 179 24.51 -19.31 -8.41
C LEU A 179 24.06 -20.39 -7.43
N THR A 180 23.16 -20.05 -6.50
CA THR A 180 22.59 -21.01 -5.54
C THR A 180 21.78 -22.06 -6.30
N GLY A 181 20.90 -21.66 -7.22
CA GLY A 181 20.13 -22.60 -8.03
C GLY A 181 21.01 -23.53 -8.87
N LEU A 182 22.07 -23.00 -9.48
CA LEU A 182 23.05 -23.83 -10.21
C LEU A 182 23.81 -24.81 -9.29
N ALA A 183 24.16 -24.37 -8.08
CA ALA A 183 24.82 -25.22 -7.10
C ALA A 183 23.90 -26.34 -6.61
N ASP A 184 22.62 -26.05 -6.35
CA ASP A 184 21.62 -27.04 -5.95
C ASP A 184 21.44 -28.11 -7.04
N VAL A 185 21.31 -27.71 -8.30
CA VAL A 185 21.21 -28.63 -9.43
C VAL A 185 22.50 -29.48 -9.56
N ALA A 186 23.66 -28.87 -9.42
CA ALA A 186 24.93 -29.59 -9.49
C ALA A 186 25.08 -30.61 -8.37
N ALA A 187 24.68 -30.25 -7.14
CA ALA A 187 24.73 -31.15 -6.00
C ALA A 187 23.74 -32.32 -6.13
N THR A 188 22.49 -32.00 -6.50
CA THR A 188 21.42 -33.01 -6.65
C THR A 188 21.69 -33.99 -7.78
N SER A 189 22.22 -33.49 -8.91
CA SER A 189 22.53 -34.31 -10.08
C SER A 189 23.95 -34.87 -10.08
N ASN A 190 24.70 -34.66 -8.98
CA ASN A 190 26.10 -35.12 -8.86
C ASN A 190 26.96 -34.68 -10.04
N PHE A 191 26.87 -33.39 -10.43
CA PHE A 191 27.68 -32.80 -11.47
C PHE A 191 29.07 -32.42 -10.92
N CYS A 192 30.09 -32.52 -11.76
CA CYS A 192 31.44 -32.07 -11.46
C CYS A 192 31.79 -30.78 -12.19
N ARG A 193 32.71 -30.00 -11.62
CA ARG A 193 33.20 -28.76 -12.22
C ARG A 193 34.07 -29.11 -13.46
N PRO A 194 33.75 -28.62 -14.68
CA PRO A 194 34.57 -28.84 -15.85
C PRO A 194 35.88 -28.03 -15.78
N GLN A 195 36.93 -28.56 -16.36
CA GLN A 195 38.17 -27.83 -16.62
C GLN A 195 38.08 -27.15 -17.99
N LEU A 196 38.11 -25.83 -18.00
CA LEU A 196 38.12 -25.05 -19.24
C LEU A 196 39.55 -24.84 -19.71
N THR A 197 39.82 -25.20 -20.97
CA THR A 197 41.14 -25.04 -21.60
C THR A 197 41.04 -24.11 -22.81
N ASN A 198 42.16 -23.54 -23.23
CA ASN A 198 42.23 -22.72 -24.43
C ASN A 198 42.49 -23.58 -25.69
N SER A 199 42.59 -24.91 -25.57
CA SER A 199 42.74 -25.85 -26.69
C SER A 199 41.38 -26.07 -27.39
N ARG A 200 41.39 -26.59 -28.60
CA ARG A 200 40.19 -27.00 -29.34
C ARG A 200 39.77 -28.45 -29.04
N GLU A 201 40.31 -29.03 -27.98
CA GLU A 201 40.06 -30.42 -27.58
C GLU A 201 38.91 -30.47 -26.60
N LEU A 202 38.02 -31.45 -26.77
CA LEU A 202 36.95 -31.81 -25.84
C LEU A 202 37.24 -33.23 -25.34
N THR A 203 37.56 -33.33 -24.06
CA THR A 203 37.79 -34.63 -23.40
C THR A 203 36.65 -34.92 -22.44
N LEU A 204 35.93 -36.01 -22.64
CA LEU A 204 34.84 -36.48 -21.79
C LEU A 204 35.22 -37.82 -21.15
N THR A 205 35.21 -37.89 -19.84
CA THR A 205 35.48 -39.13 -19.09
C THR A 205 34.23 -39.52 -18.33
N ALA A 206 33.70 -40.73 -18.56
CA ALA A 206 32.48 -41.27 -17.94
C ALA A 206 31.30 -40.29 -18.07
N ALA A 207 31.10 -39.73 -19.26
CA ALA A 207 30.09 -38.76 -19.53
C ALA A 207 28.67 -39.33 -19.38
N ARG A 208 27.77 -38.56 -18.77
CA ARG A 208 26.34 -38.90 -18.56
C ARG A 208 25.49 -37.85 -19.28
N HIS A 209 24.39 -38.30 -19.84
CA HIS A 209 23.44 -37.37 -20.46
C HIS A 209 22.39 -36.95 -19.43
N PRO A 210 22.31 -35.67 -18.99
CA PRO A 210 21.51 -35.25 -17.84
C PRO A 210 20.01 -35.57 -17.98
N VAL A 211 19.45 -35.45 -19.19
CA VAL A 211 18.04 -35.76 -19.44
C VAL A 211 17.76 -37.26 -19.47
N VAL A 212 18.64 -38.05 -20.15
CA VAL A 212 18.46 -39.51 -20.24
C VAL A 212 18.61 -40.17 -18.88
N GLU A 213 19.52 -39.67 -18.04
CA GLU A 213 19.72 -40.17 -16.67
C GLU A 213 18.49 -40.00 -15.81
N GLN A 214 17.81 -38.85 -15.89
CA GLN A 214 16.56 -38.60 -15.15
C GLN A 214 15.42 -39.52 -15.63
N LEU A 215 15.26 -39.72 -16.92
CA LEU A 215 14.26 -40.63 -17.50
C LEU A 215 14.47 -42.09 -17.11
N LEU A 216 15.72 -42.52 -16.86
CA LEU A 216 16.04 -43.88 -16.43
C LEU A 216 15.75 -44.15 -14.94
N VAL A 217 15.67 -43.10 -14.12
CA VAL A 217 15.35 -43.21 -12.70
C VAL A 217 13.83 -43.33 -12.46
N GLU A 218 13.01 -42.84 -13.38
CA GLU A 218 11.55 -42.90 -13.31
C GLU A 218 10.96 -44.22 -13.83
N THR A 219 11.82 -45.15 -14.35
CA THR A 219 11.43 -46.50 -14.79
C THR A 219 11.94 -47.56 -13.85
#